data_4b3f188362223a24fc5e19700daa9ba1
#
_entry.id   4b3f188362223a24fc5e19700daa9ba1
#
_cell.length_a   1.000
_cell.length_b   1.000
_cell.length_c   1.000
_cell.angle_alpha   90.00
_cell.angle_beta   90.00
_cell.angle_gamma   90.00
#
_symmetry.space_group_name_H-M   'P 1'
#
loop_
_entity.id
_entity.type
_entity.pdbx_description
1 polymer ?
#
loop_
_entity_poly.entity_id
_entity_poly.type
_entity_poly.pdbx_seq_one_letter_code
_entity_poly.pdbx_strand_id
1 'polypeptide(L)'
;MINVKDEVYAALCQVTDNVTDYYPRDWEKDLAIQYMEEENKVYEYTDMEEQKAYVRYRIDIWHRRSTSAAAVAVDGAIAKLGLLRISCTDVDDPSGRKHKQIRYEMIIDVKTGQVYHSM
;
A
#
# COMPACT_ATOMS: atom_id res chain seq x y z
N MET A 1 -14.82 -11.93 -2.43
CA MET A 1 -13.56 -11.29 -1.92
C MET A 1 -12.56 -11.19 -3.06
N ILE A 2 -11.82 -10.12 -3.10
CA ILE A 2 -10.71 -9.96 -4.06
C ILE A 2 -9.43 -9.71 -3.28
N ASN A 3 -8.31 -10.26 -3.75
CA ASN A 3 -7.02 -10.09 -3.12
C ASN A 3 -6.05 -9.45 -4.12
N VAL A 4 -5.54 -8.26 -3.78
CA VAL A 4 -4.61 -7.53 -4.62
C VAL A 4 -3.21 -7.41 -3.98
N LYS A 5 -2.91 -8.23 -2.98
CA LYS A 5 -1.61 -8.17 -2.28
C LYS A 5 -0.43 -8.41 -3.22
N ASP A 6 -0.57 -9.35 -4.15
CA ASP A 6 0.53 -9.65 -5.09
C ASP A 6 0.82 -8.48 -6.02
N GLU A 7 -0.23 -7.78 -6.47
CA GLU A 7 -0.09 -6.60 -7.31
C GLU A 7 0.57 -5.45 -6.54
N VAL A 8 0.19 -5.27 -5.27
CA VAL A 8 0.82 -4.27 -4.40
C VAL A 8 2.29 -4.61 -4.19
N TYR A 9 2.61 -5.87 -3.88
CA TYR A 9 3.99 -6.33 -3.73
C TYR A 9 4.82 -6.06 -4.99
N ALA A 10 4.28 -6.45 -6.16
CA ALA A 10 4.98 -6.27 -7.43
C ALA A 10 5.23 -4.78 -7.73
N ALA A 11 4.27 -3.92 -7.43
CA ALA A 11 4.42 -2.48 -7.61
C ALA A 11 5.55 -1.93 -6.73
N LEU A 12 5.58 -2.33 -5.46
CA LEU A 12 6.62 -1.88 -4.52
C LEU A 12 8.00 -2.40 -4.90
N CYS A 13 8.08 -3.60 -5.47
CA CYS A 13 9.35 -4.17 -5.95
C CYS A 13 9.96 -3.38 -7.10
N GLN A 14 9.22 -2.51 -7.76
CA GLN A 14 9.78 -1.58 -8.75
C GLN A 14 10.59 -0.46 -8.09
N VAL A 15 10.36 -0.22 -6.81
CA VAL A 15 11.06 0.83 -6.05
C VAL A 15 12.32 0.28 -5.38
N THR A 16 12.22 -0.90 -4.78
CA THR A 16 13.33 -1.59 -4.11
C THR A 16 13.02 -3.08 -4.03
N ASP A 17 14.05 -3.89 -3.87
CA ASP A 17 13.89 -5.32 -3.62
C ASP A 17 13.67 -5.65 -2.13
N ASN A 18 13.84 -4.67 -1.23
CA ASN A 18 13.67 -4.86 0.21
C ASN A 18 12.23 -4.54 0.64
N VAL A 19 11.30 -5.37 0.18
CA VAL A 19 9.85 -5.22 0.42
C VAL A 19 9.34 -6.45 1.15
N THR A 20 8.64 -6.23 2.27
CA THR A 20 8.09 -7.31 3.09
C THR A 20 6.66 -6.99 3.52
N ASP A 21 5.87 -8.02 3.84
CA ASP A 21 4.54 -7.88 4.43
C ASP A 21 4.58 -8.03 5.97
N TYR A 22 5.77 -8.05 6.52
CA TYR A 22 6.04 -8.08 7.96
C TYR A 22 7.08 -7.02 8.28
N TYR A 23 7.39 -6.82 9.56
CA TYR A 23 8.38 -5.84 9.99
C TYR A 23 9.73 -6.17 9.33
N PRO A 24 10.39 -5.18 8.69
CA PRO A 24 11.63 -5.44 7.96
C PRO A 24 12.71 -6.05 8.85
N ARG A 25 13.45 -7.01 8.30
CA ARG A 25 14.55 -7.67 8.99
C ARG A 25 15.92 -7.27 8.45
N ASP A 26 15.98 -6.85 7.19
CA ASP A 26 17.22 -6.42 6.54
C ASP A 26 17.39 -4.92 6.69
N TRP A 27 18.12 -4.52 7.72
CA TRP A 27 18.42 -3.13 8.00
C TRP A 27 19.79 -2.68 7.51
N GLU A 28 20.51 -3.54 6.79
CA GLU A 28 21.77 -3.17 6.16
C GLU A 28 21.54 -2.28 4.94
N LYS A 29 20.41 -2.44 4.27
CA LYS A 29 20.01 -1.60 3.14
C LYS A 29 19.51 -0.25 3.64
N ASP A 30 19.73 0.80 2.84
CA ASP A 30 19.26 2.15 3.19
C ASP A 30 17.74 2.24 3.23
N LEU A 31 17.07 1.53 2.31
CA LEU A 31 15.63 1.61 2.12
C LEU A 31 14.97 0.28 2.48
N ALA A 32 13.90 0.35 3.27
CA ALA A 32 13.05 -0.79 3.58
C ALA A 32 11.59 -0.38 3.43
N ILE A 33 10.77 -1.25 2.85
CA ILE A 33 9.35 -1.01 2.66
C ILE A 33 8.56 -2.19 3.23
N GLN A 34 7.54 -1.86 4.03
CA GLN A 34 6.56 -2.83 4.51
C GLN A 34 5.19 -2.46 3.96
N TYR A 35 4.41 -3.45 3.56
CA TYR A 35 3.02 -3.25 3.17
C TYR A 35 2.11 -4.12 4.03
N MET A 36 0.90 -3.62 4.28
CA MET A 36 -0.09 -4.31 5.09
C MET A 36 -1.48 -3.99 4.54
N GLU A 37 -2.28 -5.03 4.33
CA GLU A 37 -3.70 -4.84 4.09
C GLU A 37 -4.38 -4.57 5.42
N GLU A 38 -4.88 -3.35 5.62
CA GLU A 38 -5.54 -2.97 6.87
C GLU A 38 -7.00 -3.33 6.87
N GLU A 39 -7.64 -3.36 5.70
CA GLU A 39 -9.05 -3.65 5.59
C GLU A 39 -9.37 -4.20 4.21
N ASN A 40 -10.28 -5.19 4.19
CA ASN A 40 -10.85 -5.74 2.97
C ASN A 40 -12.27 -6.15 3.34
N LYS A 41 -13.26 -5.40 2.85
CA LYS A 41 -14.65 -5.62 3.22
C LYS A 41 -15.57 -5.49 2.02
N VAL A 42 -16.77 -6.04 2.15
CA VAL A 42 -17.82 -5.88 1.15
C VAL A 42 -18.24 -4.40 1.09
N TYR A 43 -18.20 -3.81 -0.09
CA TYR A 43 -18.68 -2.46 -0.31
C TYR A 43 -20.11 -2.46 -0.87
N GLU A 44 -20.38 -3.34 -1.82
CA GLU A 44 -21.70 -3.48 -2.43
C GLU A 44 -22.07 -4.96 -2.50
N TYR A 45 -23.27 -5.28 -2.00
CA TYR A 45 -23.80 -6.63 -1.97
C TYR A 45 -25.20 -6.60 -2.57
N THR A 46 -25.39 -7.26 -3.71
CA THR A 46 -26.68 -7.37 -4.41
C THR A 46 -26.80 -8.75 -5.02
N ASP A 47 -28.03 -9.19 -5.28
CA ASP A 47 -28.30 -10.49 -5.86
C ASP A 47 -27.62 -11.65 -5.10
N MET A 48 -27.58 -11.53 -3.76
CA MET A 48 -27.02 -12.50 -2.83
C MET A 48 -25.53 -12.76 -3.01
N GLU A 49 -24.79 -11.80 -3.60
CA GLU A 49 -23.34 -11.93 -3.76
C GLU A 49 -22.63 -10.58 -3.66
N GLU A 50 -21.35 -10.65 -3.35
CA GLU A 50 -20.48 -9.48 -3.31
C GLU A 50 -20.25 -8.95 -4.71
N GLN A 51 -20.53 -7.66 -4.94
CA GLN A 51 -20.32 -6.99 -6.21
C GLN A 51 -19.05 -6.16 -6.20
N LYS A 52 -18.80 -5.42 -5.12
CA LYS A 52 -17.63 -4.57 -4.96
C LYS A 52 -17.03 -4.74 -3.58
N ALA A 53 -15.72 -4.63 -3.51
CA ALA A 53 -14.96 -4.68 -2.27
C ALA A 53 -14.27 -3.34 -2.03
N TYR A 54 -14.15 -2.97 -0.77
CA TYR A 54 -13.32 -1.87 -0.31
C TYR A 54 -12.04 -2.44 0.29
N VAL A 55 -10.89 -1.97 -0.17
CA VAL A 55 -9.60 -2.38 0.40
C VAL A 55 -8.80 -1.17 0.82
N ARG A 56 -8.06 -1.30 1.93
CA ARG A 56 -7.15 -0.27 2.42
C ARG A 56 -5.81 -0.89 2.75
N TYR A 57 -4.76 -0.24 2.25
CA TYR A 57 -3.38 -0.65 2.46
C TYR A 57 -2.59 0.43 3.18
N ARG A 58 -1.71 0.01 4.06
CA ARG A 58 -0.70 0.88 4.67
C ARG A 58 0.66 0.49 4.13
N ILE A 59 1.40 1.47 3.67
CA ILE A 59 2.78 1.31 3.21
C ILE A 59 3.67 2.07 4.17
N ASP A 60 4.63 1.37 4.77
CA ASP A 60 5.63 1.98 5.65
C ASP A 60 6.97 2.00 4.93
N ILE A 61 7.63 3.15 4.95
CA ILE A 61 8.91 3.37 4.28
C ILE A 61 9.91 3.82 5.33
N TRP A 62 11.05 3.12 5.42
CA TRP A 62 12.18 3.52 6.27
C TRP A 62 13.38 3.81 5.41
N HIS A 63 14.10 4.88 5.73
CA HIS A 63 15.36 5.22 5.07
C HIS A 63 16.31 5.85 6.07
N ARG A 64 17.61 5.61 5.90
CA ARG A 64 18.62 6.16 6.81
C ARG A 64 18.68 7.67 6.79
N ARG A 65 18.40 8.30 5.64
CA ARG A 65 18.56 9.73 5.43
C ARG A 65 17.27 10.46 5.12
N SER A 66 16.52 9.99 4.12
CA SER A 66 15.29 10.64 3.68
C SER A 66 14.38 9.66 2.99
N THR A 67 13.08 9.72 3.29
CA THR A 67 12.05 8.91 2.65
C THR A 67 11.44 9.59 1.43
N SER A 68 11.82 10.83 1.13
CA SER A 68 11.10 11.66 0.14
C SER A 68 11.09 11.07 -1.27
N ALA A 69 12.26 10.67 -1.78
CA ALA A 69 12.34 10.10 -3.13
C ALA A 69 11.60 8.76 -3.23
N ALA A 70 11.75 7.91 -2.21
CA ALA A 70 11.07 6.62 -2.16
C ALA A 70 9.55 6.80 -2.07
N ALA A 71 9.08 7.78 -1.29
CA ALA A 71 7.65 8.06 -1.17
C ALA A 71 7.03 8.45 -2.51
N VAL A 72 7.70 9.30 -3.28
CA VAL A 72 7.23 9.70 -4.62
C VAL A 72 7.19 8.49 -5.56
N ALA A 73 8.23 7.65 -5.53
CA ALA A 73 8.28 6.45 -6.36
C ALA A 73 7.19 5.44 -5.98
N VAL A 74 6.98 5.22 -4.68
CA VAL A 74 5.90 4.36 -4.16
C VAL A 74 4.55 4.88 -4.62
N ASP A 75 4.31 6.17 -4.45
CA ASP A 75 3.03 6.78 -4.83
C ASP A 75 2.74 6.58 -6.31
N GLY A 76 3.75 6.79 -7.18
CA GLY A 76 3.60 6.57 -8.61
C GLY A 76 3.28 5.11 -8.96
N ALA A 77 3.95 4.16 -8.32
CA ALA A 77 3.74 2.74 -8.57
C ALA A 77 2.37 2.26 -8.09
N ILE A 78 1.97 2.67 -6.88
CA ILE A 78 0.69 2.25 -6.28
C ILE A 78 -0.50 2.91 -6.99
N ALA A 79 -0.36 4.18 -7.40
CA ALA A 79 -1.43 4.87 -8.13
C ALA A 79 -1.80 4.17 -9.45
N LYS A 80 -0.85 3.52 -10.11
CA LYS A 80 -1.10 2.77 -11.34
C LYS A 80 -2.04 1.59 -11.13
N LEU A 81 -2.14 1.07 -9.91
CA LEU A 81 -3.07 0.00 -9.57
C LEU A 81 -4.49 0.51 -9.33
N GLY A 82 -4.68 1.83 -9.26
CA GLY A 82 -5.97 2.43 -8.99
C GLY A 82 -6.21 2.77 -7.52
N LEU A 83 -5.22 2.55 -6.65
CA LEU A 83 -5.34 2.92 -5.24
C LEU A 83 -5.14 4.42 -5.07
N LEU A 84 -6.01 5.04 -4.26
CA LEU A 84 -6.00 6.47 -3.98
C LEU A 84 -5.30 6.73 -2.65
N ARG A 85 -4.32 7.63 -2.65
CA ARG A 85 -3.65 8.03 -1.41
C ARG A 85 -4.61 8.83 -0.53
N ILE A 86 -4.82 8.36 0.70
CA ILE A 86 -5.70 9.02 1.67
C ILE A 86 -4.94 9.70 2.80
N SER A 87 -3.69 9.32 3.05
CA SER A 87 -2.84 9.98 4.03
C SER A 87 -1.37 9.69 3.73
N CYS A 88 -0.52 10.59 4.18
CA CYS A 88 0.94 10.44 4.09
C CYS A 88 1.53 11.21 5.27
N THR A 89 2.18 10.51 6.21
CA THR A 89 2.58 11.07 7.49
C THR A 89 3.98 10.61 7.86
N ASP A 90 4.82 11.52 8.32
CA ASP A 90 6.09 11.18 8.94
C ASP A 90 5.84 10.68 10.36
N VAL A 91 6.54 9.61 10.74
CA VAL A 91 6.39 8.95 12.03
C VAL A 91 7.74 8.90 12.72
N ASP A 92 7.76 9.17 14.03
CA ASP A 92 8.97 9.00 14.82
C ASP A 92 9.30 7.52 14.94
N ASP A 93 10.58 7.18 14.78
CA ASP A 93 11.05 5.81 14.89
C ASP A 93 12.19 5.71 15.91
N PRO A 94 12.11 4.76 16.87
CA PRO A 94 13.16 4.59 17.88
C PRO A 94 14.53 4.27 17.31
N SER A 95 14.60 3.69 16.11
CA SER A 95 15.87 3.34 15.45
C SER A 95 16.66 4.56 14.98
N GLY A 96 16.04 5.75 14.96
CA GLY A 96 16.63 6.96 14.38
C GLY A 96 16.52 7.03 12.86
N ARG A 97 15.99 6.02 12.20
CA ARG A 97 15.72 6.05 10.75
C ARG A 97 14.54 6.95 10.46
N LYS A 98 14.52 7.54 9.28
CA LYS A 98 13.32 8.26 8.82
C LYS A 98 12.26 7.22 8.47
N HIS A 99 11.04 7.47 8.91
CA HIS A 99 9.91 6.57 8.73
C HIS A 99 8.71 7.37 8.23
N LYS A 100 8.12 6.91 7.13
CA LYS A 100 6.92 7.51 6.55
C LYS A 100 5.85 6.45 6.39
N GLN A 101 4.62 6.78 6.78
CA GLN A 101 3.45 5.93 6.57
C GLN A 101 2.53 6.56 5.53
N ILE A 102 2.14 5.76 4.54
CA ILE A 102 1.18 6.19 3.52
C ILE A 102 0.03 5.20 3.51
N ARG A 103 -1.20 5.71 3.50
CA ARG A 103 -2.39 4.88 3.38
C ARG A 103 -3.08 5.12 2.04
N TYR A 104 -3.56 4.02 1.48
CA TYR A 104 -4.24 3.98 0.18
C TYR A 104 -5.53 3.20 0.30
N GLU A 105 -6.54 3.59 -0.49
CA GLU A 105 -7.79 2.84 -0.57
C GLU A 105 -8.27 2.74 -2.00
N MET A 106 -9.12 1.75 -2.27
CA MET A 106 -9.87 1.66 -3.51
C MET A 106 -11.13 0.84 -3.30
N ILE A 107 -12.11 1.07 -4.17
CA ILE A 107 -13.29 0.24 -4.32
C ILE A 107 -13.13 -0.49 -5.64
N ILE A 108 -13.25 -1.80 -5.63
CA ILE A 108 -12.98 -2.63 -6.81
C ILE A 108 -14.12 -3.59 -7.07
N ASP A 109 -14.53 -3.71 -8.34
CA ASP A 109 -15.50 -4.71 -8.79
C ASP A 109 -14.83 -6.08 -8.73
N VAL A 110 -15.42 -7.02 -7.98
CA VAL A 110 -14.80 -8.31 -7.74
C VAL A 110 -14.80 -9.21 -8.97
N LYS A 111 -15.66 -8.94 -9.96
CA LYS A 111 -15.75 -9.75 -11.19
C LYS A 111 -14.92 -9.17 -12.31
N THR A 112 -14.97 -7.84 -12.50
CA THR A 112 -14.32 -7.17 -13.64
C THR A 112 -12.96 -6.59 -13.31
N GLY A 113 -12.69 -6.33 -12.02
CA GLY A 113 -11.48 -5.63 -11.58
C GLY A 113 -11.53 -4.12 -11.81
N GLN A 114 -12.66 -3.59 -12.26
CA GLN A 114 -12.79 -2.15 -12.43
C GLN A 114 -12.71 -1.42 -11.10
N VAL A 115 -11.90 -0.36 -11.06
CA VAL A 115 -11.65 0.41 -9.85
C VAL A 115 -12.54 1.64 -9.82
N TYR A 116 -13.11 1.90 -8.63
CA TYR A 116 -13.89 3.10 -8.33
C TYR A 116 -13.26 3.78 -7.13
N HIS A 117 -13.45 5.09 -7.00
CA HIS A 117 -13.00 5.84 -5.83
C HIS A 117 -14.21 6.42 -5.10
N SER A 118 -14.19 6.32 -3.76
CA SER A 118 -15.15 7.05 -2.94
C SER A 118 -14.78 8.53 -2.97
N MET A 119 -15.78 9.37 -3.13
CA MET A 119 -15.61 10.82 -3.10
C MET A 119 -16.27 11.40 -1.88
#